data_10b237fb970bbfced4879a87d88d2b91
#
_entry.id   10b237fb970bbfced4879a87d88d2b91
#
_cell.length_a   1.000
_cell.length_b   1.000
_cell.length_c   1.000
_cell.angle_alpha   90.00
_cell.angle_beta   90.00
_cell.angle_gamma   90.00
#
_symmetry.space_group_name_H-M   'P 1'
#
loop_
_entity.id
_entity.type
_entity.pdbx_description
1 polymer ?
#
loop_
_entity_poly.entity_id
_entity_poly.type
_entity_poly.pdbx_seq_one_letter_code
_entity_poly.pdbx_strand_id
1 'polypeptide(L)'
;MKTILLILAAVLALLIVLLLIAVIHTLLIPSRKSSYTAPKETEKARMLAEKLSRMIQYDTTSHAGVHEEEKFLSFHKLLEELFPLVHKQLEKTVIDGNLHYYWKGESRENPILLMSHQDVVPAEGEWSHAPFSGDIADGKVWGRGASDTKCSVMAFFQAVEELLADGYTPAGDVYLASSCTEEWGGDGATKIVPDLQKRGIRLFLVCDEGGGIITDPIGGIRGNFAMVGVFEKGKADVKFTARSTGGHASAPGKNTPIPRLAAFVNEVEKHTPFQRRFSPEVSAMFRKLAPYAPFPLKLVFGNLWLFSPVLKPLLGSISAQAGAMLQTTIAFTMQSGSDACNVIPQEASVSANMRFIPHQGQKESLSIMEKLASKYGLTMEVLHANDYSTPVDINGSAFRQVESV
;
A
#
# COMPACT_ATOMS: atom_id res chain seq x y z
N MET A 1 -8.54 -49.72 20.17
CA MET A 1 -8.55 -49.83 18.68
C MET A 1 -9.92 -49.48 18.12
N LYS A 2 -11.04 -50.16 18.50
CA LYS A 2 -12.38 -49.84 17.98
C LYS A 2 -12.84 -48.39 18.23
N THR A 3 -12.58 -47.81 19.40
CA THR A 3 -12.97 -46.43 19.76
C THR A 3 -12.22 -45.43 18.90
N ILE A 4 -10.90 -45.61 18.61
CA ILE A 4 -10.10 -44.76 17.75
C ILE A 4 -10.63 -44.80 16.32
N LEU A 5 -10.96 -45.99 15.79
CA LEU A 5 -11.54 -46.14 14.46
C LEU A 5 -12.90 -45.46 14.34
N LEU A 6 -13.74 -45.51 15.37
CA LEU A 6 -15.04 -44.80 15.41
C LEU A 6 -14.85 -43.29 15.42
N ILE A 7 -13.87 -42.77 16.18
CA ILE A 7 -13.55 -41.34 16.19
C ILE A 7 -13.04 -40.90 14.80
N LEU A 8 -12.12 -41.65 14.20
CA LEU A 8 -11.62 -41.34 12.86
C LEU A 8 -12.73 -41.38 11.80
N ALA A 9 -13.65 -42.35 11.87
CA ALA A 9 -14.78 -42.44 10.96
C ALA A 9 -15.74 -41.24 11.15
N ALA A 10 -16.02 -40.83 12.39
CA ALA A 10 -16.84 -39.68 12.68
C ALA A 10 -16.22 -38.36 12.19
N VAL A 11 -14.89 -38.19 12.37
CA VAL A 11 -14.15 -37.02 11.83
C VAL A 11 -14.20 -36.99 10.31
N LEU A 12 -13.97 -38.14 9.66
CA LEU A 12 -14.05 -38.24 8.20
C LEU A 12 -15.46 -37.91 7.68
N ALA A 13 -16.48 -38.45 8.30
CA ALA A 13 -17.88 -38.15 7.95
C ALA A 13 -18.20 -36.65 8.09
N LEU A 14 -17.73 -36.01 9.18
CA LEU A 14 -17.87 -34.59 9.38
C LEU A 14 -17.16 -33.79 8.28
N LEU A 15 -15.92 -34.14 7.91
CA LEU A 15 -15.19 -33.47 6.85
C LEU A 15 -15.89 -33.61 5.49
N ILE A 16 -16.46 -34.77 5.18
CA ILE A 16 -17.26 -34.98 3.97
C ILE A 16 -18.49 -34.08 3.97
N VAL A 17 -19.21 -33.99 5.08
CA VAL A 17 -20.39 -33.10 5.19
C VAL A 17 -19.99 -31.63 5.00
N LEU A 18 -18.91 -31.16 5.64
CA LEU A 18 -18.43 -29.79 5.49
C LEU A 18 -18.01 -29.51 4.04
N LEU A 19 -17.36 -30.45 3.38
CA LEU A 19 -16.97 -30.32 1.97
C LEU A 19 -18.20 -30.27 1.05
N LEU A 20 -19.21 -31.09 1.29
CA LEU A 20 -20.47 -31.05 0.55
C LEU A 20 -21.19 -29.71 0.72
N ILE A 21 -21.22 -29.15 1.93
CA ILE A 21 -21.77 -27.82 2.19
C ILE A 21 -20.99 -26.78 1.39
N ALA A 22 -19.66 -26.84 1.39
CA ALA A 22 -18.82 -25.92 0.65
C ALA A 22 -19.02 -26.02 -0.87
N VAL A 23 -19.20 -27.25 -1.40
CA VAL A 23 -19.50 -27.47 -2.84
C VAL A 23 -20.88 -26.91 -3.19
N ILE A 24 -21.90 -27.19 -2.39
CA ILE A 24 -23.26 -26.66 -2.63
C ILE A 24 -23.23 -25.13 -2.60
N HIS A 25 -22.58 -24.53 -1.58
CA HIS A 25 -22.42 -23.07 -1.51
C HIS A 25 -21.70 -22.52 -2.76
N THR A 26 -20.65 -23.21 -3.22
CA THR A 26 -19.90 -22.81 -4.43
C THR A 26 -20.75 -22.84 -5.69
N LEU A 27 -21.64 -23.84 -5.84
CA LEU A 27 -22.56 -23.94 -6.99
C LEU A 27 -23.60 -22.81 -6.98
N LEU A 28 -23.95 -22.26 -5.81
CA LEU A 28 -24.83 -21.11 -5.67
C LEU A 28 -24.14 -19.77 -6.00
N ILE A 29 -22.80 -19.70 -5.98
CA ILE A 29 -22.05 -18.50 -6.38
C ILE A 29 -22.16 -18.34 -7.91
N PRO A 30 -22.72 -17.22 -8.43
CA PRO A 30 -22.83 -17.01 -9.87
C PRO A 30 -21.45 -17.00 -10.52
N SER A 31 -21.33 -17.53 -11.73
CA SER A 31 -20.12 -17.35 -12.54
C SER A 31 -20.22 -16.06 -13.33
N ARG A 32 -19.21 -15.23 -13.24
CA ARG A 32 -19.10 -13.95 -13.96
C ARG A 32 -17.84 -13.94 -14.82
N LYS A 33 -17.87 -13.14 -15.87
CA LYS A 33 -16.70 -12.80 -16.68
C LYS A 33 -16.50 -11.29 -16.56
N SER A 34 -15.29 -10.83 -16.56
CA SER A 34 -15.02 -9.40 -16.71
C SER A 34 -15.56 -8.96 -18.07
N SER A 35 -16.38 -7.92 -18.08
CA SER A 35 -16.92 -7.33 -19.32
C SER A 35 -15.98 -6.24 -19.87
N TYR A 36 -14.93 -5.91 -19.15
CA TYR A 36 -14.00 -4.88 -19.59
C TYR A 36 -13.23 -5.35 -20.81
N THR A 37 -13.32 -4.56 -21.86
CA THR A 37 -12.46 -4.67 -23.04
C THR A 37 -11.58 -3.45 -23.06
N ALA A 38 -10.25 -3.63 -23.07
CA ALA A 38 -9.33 -2.52 -23.17
C ALA A 38 -9.71 -1.66 -24.39
N PRO A 39 -9.90 -0.35 -24.21
CA PRO A 39 -10.14 0.52 -25.36
C PRO A 39 -8.95 0.43 -26.31
N LYS A 40 -9.23 0.51 -27.62
CA LYS A 40 -8.16 0.70 -28.60
C LYS A 40 -7.49 2.04 -28.33
N GLU A 41 -6.22 2.16 -28.74
CA GLU A 41 -5.54 3.44 -28.72
C GLU A 41 -6.40 4.49 -29.45
N THR A 42 -6.74 5.57 -28.75
CA THR A 42 -7.57 6.65 -29.25
C THR A 42 -6.77 7.95 -29.25
N GLU A 43 -7.22 8.93 -30.02
CA GLU A 43 -6.67 10.29 -29.98
C GLU A 43 -6.69 10.85 -28.54
N LYS A 44 -7.77 10.59 -27.78
CA LYS A 44 -7.86 10.95 -26.37
C LYS A 44 -6.76 10.29 -25.52
N ALA A 45 -6.49 9.00 -25.75
CA ALA A 45 -5.43 8.28 -25.02
C ALA A 45 -4.06 8.88 -25.31
N ARG A 46 -3.78 9.30 -26.56
CA ARG A 46 -2.53 9.96 -26.93
C ARG A 46 -2.41 11.32 -26.25
N MET A 47 -3.46 12.14 -26.30
CA MET A 47 -3.47 13.43 -25.60
C MET A 47 -3.21 13.28 -24.10
N LEU A 48 -3.81 12.28 -23.44
CA LEU A 48 -3.56 12.00 -22.02
C LEU A 48 -2.12 11.56 -21.77
N ALA A 49 -1.59 10.70 -22.63
CA ALA A 49 -0.20 10.26 -22.56
C ALA A 49 0.77 11.44 -22.74
N GLU A 50 0.51 12.37 -23.64
CA GLU A 50 1.31 13.60 -23.84
C GLU A 50 1.26 14.51 -22.62
N LYS A 51 0.08 14.70 -21.98
CA LYS A 51 -0.02 15.45 -20.73
C LYS A 51 0.83 14.81 -19.62
N LEU A 52 0.69 13.50 -19.43
CA LEU A 52 1.47 12.78 -18.42
C LEU A 52 2.98 12.85 -18.72
N SER A 53 3.37 12.68 -19.98
CA SER A 53 4.76 12.82 -20.43
C SER A 53 5.34 14.17 -20.01
N ARG A 54 4.63 15.27 -20.29
CA ARG A 54 5.05 16.63 -19.89
C ARG A 54 5.20 16.76 -18.37
N MET A 55 4.30 16.13 -17.59
CA MET A 55 4.39 16.14 -16.13
C MET A 55 5.61 15.36 -15.62
N ILE A 56 5.93 14.22 -16.27
CA ILE A 56 7.10 13.40 -15.91
C ILE A 56 8.41 14.12 -16.20
N GLN A 57 8.49 14.91 -17.27
CA GLN A 57 9.66 15.69 -17.64
C GLN A 57 10.06 16.73 -16.58
N TYR A 58 9.17 17.07 -15.65
CA TYR A 58 9.50 17.87 -14.50
C TYR A 58 10.13 17.01 -13.39
N ASP A 59 11.34 17.33 -13.01
CA ASP A 59 11.96 16.73 -11.82
C ASP A 59 11.37 17.35 -10.56
N THR A 60 10.50 16.58 -9.90
CA THR A 60 9.89 16.93 -8.61
C THR A 60 10.43 16.06 -7.48
N THR A 61 11.67 15.59 -7.58
CA THR A 61 12.33 14.81 -6.52
C THR A 61 12.35 15.59 -5.23
N SER A 62 11.86 14.98 -4.15
CA SER A 62 11.85 15.53 -2.80
C SER A 62 12.88 14.83 -1.90
N HIS A 63 13.34 15.52 -0.85
CA HIS A 63 14.31 14.98 0.10
C HIS A 63 13.93 15.41 1.52
N ALA A 64 14.11 14.50 2.48
CA ALA A 64 13.84 14.79 3.89
C ALA A 64 14.67 15.99 4.39
N GLY A 65 13.99 16.95 5.01
CA GLY A 65 14.64 18.14 5.57
C GLY A 65 15.10 19.19 4.56
N VAL A 66 14.81 19.01 3.28
CA VAL A 66 15.11 19.99 2.21
C VAL A 66 13.81 20.62 1.74
N HIS A 67 13.71 21.95 1.82
CA HIS A 67 12.54 22.69 1.37
C HIS A 67 12.83 23.34 0.01
N GLU A 68 12.26 22.79 -1.06
CA GLU A 68 12.46 23.23 -2.45
C GLU A 68 11.16 23.75 -3.07
N GLU A 69 10.50 24.68 -2.39
CA GLU A 69 9.20 25.20 -2.82
C GLU A 69 9.18 25.71 -4.27
N GLU A 70 10.23 26.40 -4.72
CA GLU A 70 10.32 26.94 -6.08
C GLU A 70 10.22 25.88 -7.17
N LYS A 71 10.74 24.67 -6.92
CA LYS A 71 10.62 23.51 -7.82
C LYS A 71 9.14 23.16 -8.04
N PHE A 72 8.38 23.07 -6.97
CA PHE A 72 6.95 22.75 -7.03
C PHE A 72 6.13 23.90 -7.62
N LEU A 73 6.43 25.14 -7.29
CA LEU A 73 5.78 26.30 -7.91
C LEU A 73 5.98 26.34 -9.43
N SER A 74 7.14 25.90 -9.92
CA SER A 74 7.39 25.76 -11.35
C SER A 74 6.56 24.64 -11.98
N PHE A 75 6.41 23.50 -11.29
CA PHE A 75 5.53 22.43 -11.73
C PHE A 75 4.04 22.86 -11.72
N HIS A 76 3.62 23.70 -10.76
CA HIS A 76 2.26 24.23 -10.72
C HIS A 76 1.93 25.08 -11.98
N LYS A 77 2.90 25.83 -12.54
CA LYS A 77 2.69 26.56 -13.80
C LYS A 77 2.40 25.61 -14.96
N LEU A 78 3.07 24.45 -15.00
CA LEU A 78 2.73 23.42 -15.98
C LEU A 78 1.31 22.88 -15.79
N LEU A 79 0.87 22.67 -14.53
CA LEU A 79 -0.50 22.23 -14.26
C LEU A 79 -1.53 23.29 -14.71
N GLU A 80 -1.22 24.58 -14.57
CA GLU A 80 -2.07 25.70 -15.08
C GLU A 80 -2.21 25.67 -16.60
N GLU A 81 -1.12 25.33 -17.32
CA GLU A 81 -1.17 25.16 -18.78
C GLU A 81 -1.97 23.94 -19.22
N LEU A 82 -1.82 22.82 -18.51
CA LEU A 82 -2.44 21.54 -18.87
C LEU A 82 -3.94 21.48 -18.50
N PHE A 83 -4.35 22.21 -17.45
CA PHE A 83 -5.70 22.19 -16.87
C PHE A 83 -6.25 23.60 -16.61
N PRO A 84 -6.43 24.41 -17.67
CA PRO A 84 -6.77 25.83 -17.51
C PRO A 84 -8.15 26.09 -16.89
N LEU A 85 -9.14 25.20 -17.10
CA LEU A 85 -10.48 25.38 -16.51
C LEU A 85 -10.46 25.14 -15.00
N VAL A 86 -9.72 24.12 -14.54
CA VAL A 86 -9.50 23.86 -13.11
C VAL A 86 -8.96 25.13 -12.45
N HIS A 87 -7.90 25.71 -13.02
CA HIS A 87 -7.24 26.89 -12.44
C HIS A 87 -8.04 28.18 -12.58
N LYS A 88 -8.95 28.25 -13.54
CA LYS A 88 -9.84 29.42 -13.73
C LYS A 88 -11.07 29.37 -12.84
N GLN A 89 -11.61 28.19 -12.55
CA GLN A 89 -12.93 28.05 -11.93
C GLN A 89 -12.89 27.58 -10.48
N LEU A 90 -11.83 26.88 -10.05
CA LEU A 90 -11.67 26.42 -8.67
C LEU A 90 -10.90 27.45 -7.84
N GLU A 91 -11.24 27.53 -6.55
CA GLU A 91 -10.45 28.31 -5.59
C GLU A 91 -9.15 27.54 -5.27
N LYS A 92 -8.01 28.11 -5.67
CA LYS A 92 -6.67 27.53 -5.47
C LYS A 92 -6.01 28.12 -4.23
N THR A 93 -5.46 27.28 -3.37
CA THR A 93 -4.58 27.65 -2.26
C THR A 93 -3.27 26.89 -2.37
N VAL A 94 -2.14 27.57 -2.16
CA VAL A 94 -0.81 26.95 -2.09
C VAL A 94 -0.29 27.10 -0.66
N ILE A 95 0.15 25.99 -0.06
CA ILE A 95 0.66 25.95 1.30
C ILE A 95 2.01 25.24 1.28
N ASP A 96 3.12 25.98 1.36
CA ASP A 96 4.49 25.46 1.35
C ASP A 96 4.73 24.46 0.17
N GLY A 97 4.31 24.81 -1.04
CA GLY A 97 4.43 23.95 -2.22
C GLY A 97 3.34 22.90 -2.37
N ASN A 98 2.46 22.71 -1.38
CA ASN A 98 1.32 21.82 -1.50
C ASN A 98 0.14 22.54 -2.13
N LEU A 99 -0.61 21.82 -2.98
CA LEU A 99 -1.79 22.34 -3.68
C LEU A 99 -3.06 21.92 -2.96
N HIS A 100 -3.99 22.86 -2.85
CA HIS A 100 -5.35 22.62 -2.38
C HIS A 100 -6.32 23.40 -3.25
N TYR A 101 -7.36 22.72 -3.77
CA TYR A 101 -8.41 23.32 -4.57
C TYR A 101 -9.78 23.05 -3.97
N TYR A 102 -10.66 24.03 -4.07
CA TYR A 102 -12.04 23.92 -3.69
C TYR A 102 -12.95 24.17 -4.90
N TRP A 103 -13.75 23.17 -5.24
CA TRP A 103 -14.80 23.22 -6.23
C TRP A 103 -16.15 23.21 -5.53
N LYS A 104 -16.82 24.34 -5.55
CA LYS A 104 -18.13 24.53 -4.91
C LYS A 104 -19.18 23.67 -5.62
N GLY A 105 -19.89 22.85 -4.84
CA GLY A 105 -21.05 22.08 -5.27
C GLY A 105 -22.37 22.80 -5.08
N GLU A 106 -23.46 22.13 -5.45
CA GLU A 106 -24.82 22.59 -5.19
C GLU A 106 -25.15 22.60 -3.67
N SER A 107 -24.53 21.70 -2.93
CA SER A 107 -24.69 21.50 -1.48
C SER A 107 -23.34 21.32 -0.81
N ARG A 108 -23.28 21.58 0.50
CA ARG A 108 -22.15 21.26 1.36
C ARG A 108 -22.22 19.85 1.96
N GLU A 109 -23.24 19.08 1.61
CA GLU A 109 -23.40 17.73 2.11
C GLU A 109 -22.47 16.75 1.39
N ASN A 110 -21.95 15.77 2.14
CA ASN A 110 -21.08 14.72 1.63
C ASN A 110 -19.88 15.21 0.80
N PRO A 111 -19.09 16.18 1.32
CA PRO A 111 -17.93 16.68 0.60
C PRO A 111 -16.89 15.59 0.41
N ILE A 112 -16.23 15.59 -0.75
CA ILE A 112 -15.18 14.61 -1.09
C ILE A 112 -13.84 15.30 -1.29
N LEU A 113 -12.77 14.58 -0.94
CA LEU A 113 -11.39 14.97 -1.23
C LEU A 113 -10.76 13.92 -2.14
N LEU A 114 -10.27 14.35 -3.29
CA LEU A 114 -9.40 13.59 -4.17
C LEU A 114 -7.98 14.08 -3.97
N MET A 115 -7.07 13.23 -3.54
CA MET A 115 -5.69 13.61 -3.25
C MET A 115 -4.68 12.66 -3.87
N SER A 116 -3.50 13.18 -4.10
CA SER A 116 -2.35 12.46 -4.62
C SER A 116 -1.11 13.33 -4.45
N HIS A 117 0.08 12.75 -4.36
CA HIS A 117 1.29 13.55 -4.25
C HIS A 117 1.90 13.91 -5.61
N GLN A 118 2.66 14.99 -5.64
CA GLN A 118 3.35 15.52 -6.83
C GLN A 118 4.87 15.29 -6.79
N ASP A 119 5.40 15.00 -5.61
CA ASP A 119 6.81 14.67 -5.45
C ASP A 119 7.11 13.22 -5.87
N VAL A 120 8.38 12.93 -6.04
CA VAL A 120 8.89 11.62 -6.43
C VAL A 120 10.19 11.32 -5.69
N VAL A 121 10.51 10.03 -5.48
CA VAL A 121 11.79 9.60 -4.95
C VAL A 121 12.94 9.83 -5.96
N PRO A 122 14.20 9.94 -5.50
CA PRO A 122 15.37 9.98 -6.37
C PRO A 122 15.40 8.83 -7.37
N ALA A 123 15.91 9.10 -8.55
CA ALA A 123 16.09 8.12 -9.60
C ALA A 123 17.53 7.61 -9.61
N GLU A 124 17.76 6.47 -8.98
CA GLU A 124 19.07 5.82 -8.91
C GLU A 124 19.13 4.60 -9.83
N GLY A 125 20.36 4.16 -10.17
CA GLY A 125 20.62 2.98 -10.97
C GLY A 125 20.46 3.19 -12.48
N GLU A 126 20.43 2.07 -13.22
CA GLU A 126 20.26 2.04 -14.67
C GLU A 126 18.77 2.00 -15.04
N TRP A 127 18.39 2.77 -16.03
CA TRP A 127 17.03 2.89 -16.53
C TRP A 127 16.96 2.57 -18.02
N SER A 128 15.93 1.85 -18.45
CA SER A 128 15.67 1.59 -19.88
C SER A 128 15.33 2.86 -20.67
N HIS A 129 14.68 3.81 -20.01
CA HIS A 129 14.41 5.16 -20.49
C HIS A 129 14.88 6.14 -19.42
N ALA A 130 15.40 7.32 -19.80
CA ALA A 130 15.85 8.28 -18.80
C ALA A 130 14.72 8.64 -17.82
N PRO A 131 15.01 8.75 -16.50
CA PRO A 131 13.97 8.86 -15.45
C PRO A 131 12.98 9.99 -15.66
N PHE A 132 13.40 11.09 -16.23
CA PHE A 132 12.57 12.28 -16.51
C PHE A 132 12.42 12.55 -18.01
N SER A 133 12.54 11.52 -18.88
CA SER A 133 12.33 11.69 -20.32
C SER A 133 10.85 11.85 -20.68
N GLY A 134 9.96 11.18 -19.95
CA GLY A 134 8.54 11.13 -20.30
C GLY A 134 8.30 10.40 -21.62
N ASP A 135 9.18 9.48 -22.04
CA ASP A 135 9.08 8.77 -23.31
C ASP A 135 7.73 8.05 -23.46
N ILE A 136 7.10 8.23 -24.62
CA ILE A 136 5.90 7.49 -24.99
C ILE A 136 6.32 6.39 -25.96
N ALA A 137 6.47 5.18 -25.47
CA ALA A 137 6.94 4.03 -26.23
C ALA A 137 6.24 2.76 -25.80
N ASP A 138 6.03 1.80 -26.73
CA ASP A 138 5.42 0.50 -26.46
C ASP A 138 4.04 0.56 -25.78
N GLY A 139 3.23 1.59 -26.10
CA GLY A 139 1.93 1.82 -25.49
C GLY A 139 1.97 2.27 -24.03
N LYS A 140 3.09 2.81 -23.56
CA LYS A 140 3.34 3.25 -22.17
C LYS A 140 3.96 4.65 -22.17
N VAL A 141 3.78 5.34 -21.03
CA VAL A 141 4.55 6.54 -20.69
C VAL A 141 5.60 6.11 -19.66
N TRP A 142 6.88 6.34 -19.99
CA TRP A 142 8.02 5.92 -19.19
C TRP A 142 8.55 7.08 -18.36
N GLY A 143 8.91 6.79 -17.12
CA GLY A 143 9.65 7.71 -16.27
C GLY A 143 9.27 7.66 -14.80
N ARG A 144 10.05 8.33 -13.96
CA ARG A 144 9.81 8.47 -12.51
C ARG A 144 8.52 9.27 -12.28
N GLY A 145 7.59 8.74 -11.43
CA GLY A 145 6.28 9.35 -11.20
C GLY A 145 5.21 8.91 -12.19
N ALA A 146 5.52 8.09 -13.21
CA ALA A 146 4.54 7.60 -14.18
C ALA A 146 3.45 6.72 -13.53
N SER A 147 3.81 5.98 -12.47
CA SER A 147 2.89 5.16 -11.68
C SER A 147 2.67 5.74 -10.30
N ASP A 148 3.71 6.22 -9.66
CA ASP A 148 3.74 6.73 -8.31
C ASP A 148 4.23 8.19 -8.31
N THR A 149 3.36 9.25 -8.28
CA THR A 149 1.92 9.08 -8.60
C THR A 149 1.39 10.28 -9.39
N LYS A 150 2.24 10.90 -10.26
CA LYS A 150 1.81 11.99 -11.17
C LYS A 150 0.65 11.58 -12.08
N CYS A 151 0.52 10.27 -12.39
CA CYS A 151 -0.63 9.77 -13.13
C CYS A 151 -1.94 10.00 -12.39
N SER A 152 -1.97 9.87 -11.06
CA SER A 152 -3.17 10.12 -10.25
C SER A 152 -3.48 11.62 -10.18
N VAL A 153 -2.44 12.48 -10.01
CA VAL A 153 -2.60 13.93 -10.12
C VAL A 153 -3.23 14.30 -11.47
N MET A 154 -2.67 13.78 -12.56
CA MET A 154 -3.20 14.01 -13.92
C MET A 154 -4.63 13.51 -14.06
N ALA A 155 -4.96 12.34 -13.52
CA ALA A 155 -6.30 11.75 -13.63
C ALA A 155 -7.36 12.60 -12.91
N PHE A 156 -7.10 13.07 -11.70
CA PHE A 156 -8.03 13.93 -10.95
C PHE A 156 -8.23 15.28 -11.64
N PHE A 157 -7.15 15.94 -12.04
CA PHE A 157 -7.23 17.21 -12.73
C PHE A 157 -7.93 17.09 -14.08
N GLN A 158 -7.63 16.05 -14.86
CA GLN A 158 -8.25 15.83 -16.15
C GLN A 158 -9.76 15.53 -16.03
N ALA A 159 -10.15 14.73 -15.05
CA ALA A 159 -11.57 14.44 -14.82
C ALA A 159 -12.34 15.71 -14.47
N VAL A 160 -11.79 16.57 -13.61
CA VAL A 160 -12.41 17.85 -13.25
C VAL A 160 -12.41 18.81 -14.45
N GLU A 161 -11.31 18.89 -15.21
CA GLU A 161 -11.21 19.72 -16.42
C GLU A 161 -12.31 19.38 -17.44
N GLU A 162 -12.54 18.09 -17.69
CA GLU A 162 -13.59 17.61 -18.60
C GLU A 162 -14.99 17.95 -18.08
N LEU A 163 -15.25 17.69 -16.81
CA LEU A 163 -16.54 18.02 -16.18
C LEU A 163 -16.83 19.53 -16.22
N LEU A 164 -15.82 20.37 -16.00
CA LEU A 164 -15.95 21.81 -16.12
C LEU A 164 -16.21 22.25 -17.57
N ALA A 165 -15.56 21.61 -18.54
CA ALA A 165 -15.80 21.88 -19.96
C ALA A 165 -17.24 21.55 -20.37
N ASP A 166 -17.84 20.51 -19.76
CA ASP A 166 -19.24 20.13 -19.96
C ASP A 166 -20.23 21.00 -19.16
N GLY A 167 -19.73 21.97 -18.38
CA GLY A 167 -20.56 22.84 -17.54
C GLY A 167 -21.17 22.13 -16.32
N TYR A 168 -20.59 21.02 -15.88
CA TYR A 168 -21.07 20.25 -14.75
C TYR A 168 -20.83 20.98 -13.41
N THR A 169 -21.82 20.92 -12.54
CA THR A 169 -21.71 21.36 -11.14
C THR A 169 -21.87 20.13 -10.25
N PRO A 170 -20.93 19.81 -9.34
CA PRO A 170 -21.05 18.65 -8.48
C PRO A 170 -22.18 18.82 -7.44
N ALA A 171 -22.84 17.74 -7.09
CA ALA A 171 -23.93 17.75 -6.11
C ALA A 171 -23.44 18.17 -4.70
N GLY A 172 -22.25 17.73 -4.32
CA GLY A 172 -21.57 18.11 -3.09
C GLY A 172 -20.23 18.80 -3.37
N ASP A 173 -19.69 19.48 -2.36
CA ASP A 173 -18.38 20.14 -2.49
C ASP A 173 -17.27 19.11 -2.81
N VAL A 174 -16.36 19.48 -3.73
CA VAL A 174 -15.21 18.68 -4.11
C VAL A 174 -13.93 19.43 -3.77
N TYR A 175 -13.01 18.73 -3.13
CA TYR A 175 -11.68 19.23 -2.84
C TYR A 175 -10.66 18.41 -3.63
N LEU A 176 -9.61 19.08 -4.14
CA LEU A 176 -8.44 18.41 -4.70
C LEU A 176 -7.23 18.80 -3.86
N ALA A 177 -6.34 17.85 -3.59
CA ALA A 177 -5.11 18.10 -2.86
C ALA A 177 -3.92 17.40 -3.51
N SER A 178 -2.75 18.06 -3.49
CA SER A 178 -1.52 17.43 -3.94
C SER A 178 -0.36 17.82 -3.04
N SER A 179 0.16 16.83 -2.30
CA SER A 179 1.32 16.99 -1.41
C SER A 179 2.63 16.99 -2.20
N CYS A 180 3.63 17.69 -1.67
CA CYS A 180 4.99 17.74 -2.22
C CYS A 180 6.04 17.10 -1.31
N THR A 181 5.63 16.33 -0.31
CA THR A 181 6.52 15.75 0.71
C THR A 181 6.11 14.33 1.13
N GLU A 182 5.32 13.62 0.30
CA GLU A 182 4.80 12.30 0.62
C GLU A 182 5.92 11.27 0.71
N GLU A 183 6.81 11.24 -0.27
CA GLU A 183 7.82 10.20 -0.49
C GLU A 183 8.81 9.99 0.66
N TRP A 184 8.97 11.00 1.50
CA TRP A 184 9.77 10.88 2.71
C TRP A 184 8.96 10.98 4.02
N GLY A 185 7.61 10.91 3.92
CA GLY A 185 6.70 10.96 5.08
C GLY A 185 6.63 12.34 5.72
N GLY A 186 6.70 13.41 4.91
CA GLY A 186 6.61 14.78 5.36
C GLY A 186 5.19 15.20 5.76
N ASP A 187 5.06 16.46 6.16
CA ASP A 187 3.83 17.04 6.72
C ASP A 187 2.90 17.70 5.69
N GLY A 188 3.23 17.58 4.38
CA GLY A 188 2.52 18.29 3.31
C GLY A 188 1.02 18.07 3.31
N ALA A 189 0.56 16.82 3.35
CA ALA A 189 -0.86 16.50 3.41
C ALA A 189 -1.53 17.05 4.68
N THR A 190 -0.84 16.99 5.83
CA THR A 190 -1.39 17.47 7.11
C THR A 190 -1.52 18.99 7.18
N LYS A 191 -0.75 19.75 6.38
CA LYS A 191 -0.85 21.22 6.29
C LYS A 191 -2.16 21.71 5.66
N ILE A 192 -2.86 20.87 4.92
CA ILE A 192 -4.16 21.17 4.31
C ILE A 192 -5.30 21.05 5.35
N VAL A 193 -5.14 20.20 6.35
CA VAL A 193 -6.17 19.92 7.36
C VAL A 193 -6.68 21.16 8.08
N PRO A 194 -5.84 22.14 8.53
CA PRO A 194 -6.32 23.36 9.16
C PRO A 194 -7.27 24.20 8.29
N ASP A 195 -7.09 24.21 6.98
CA ASP A 195 -8.01 24.94 6.09
C ASP A 195 -9.38 24.26 6.05
N LEU A 196 -9.42 22.94 5.93
CA LEU A 196 -10.68 22.19 6.02
C LEU A 196 -11.36 22.38 7.37
N GLN A 197 -10.61 22.38 8.48
CA GLN A 197 -11.15 22.63 9.82
C GLN A 197 -11.73 24.03 9.97
N LYS A 198 -11.05 25.07 9.49
CA LYS A 198 -11.55 26.47 9.50
C LYS A 198 -12.85 26.61 8.72
N ARG A 199 -13.00 25.85 7.64
CA ARG A 199 -14.23 25.82 6.81
C ARG A 199 -15.34 24.96 7.45
N GLY A 200 -15.06 24.25 8.56
CA GLY A 200 -16.00 23.35 9.23
C GLY A 200 -16.30 22.08 8.41
N ILE A 201 -15.39 21.66 7.56
CA ILE A 201 -15.59 20.54 6.64
C ILE A 201 -15.30 19.22 7.35
N ARG A 202 -16.25 18.30 7.23
CA ARG A 202 -16.08 16.88 7.54
C ARG A 202 -16.27 16.08 6.26
N LEU A 203 -15.19 15.53 5.76
CA LEU A 203 -15.18 14.79 4.50
C LEU A 203 -16.01 13.50 4.62
N PHE A 204 -16.83 13.25 3.62
CA PHE A 204 -17.57 12.00 3.44
C PHE A 204 -16.69 10.91 2.85
N LEU A 205 -15.81 11.28 1.88
CA LEU A 205 -14.88 10.39 1.20
C LEU A 205 -13.54 11.11 1.06
N VAL A 206 -12.47 10.41 1.36
CA VAL A 206 -11.10 10.74 0.94
C VAL A 206 -10.63 9.63 0.01
N CYS A 207 -10.28 10.00 -1.21
CA CYS A 207 -9.67 9.11 -2.19
C CYS A 207 -8.23 9.57 -2.40
N ASP A 208 -7.29 8.71 -1.99
CA ASP A 208 -5.86 8.91 -2.10
C ASP A 208 -5.28 7.83 -3.02
N GLU A 209 -3.98 7.75 -3.14
CA GLU A 209 -3.28 6.68 -3.84
C GLU A 209 -3.42 5.32 -3.12
N GLY A 210 -2.85 4.27 -3.72
CA GLY A 210 -2.81 2.94 -3.12
C GLY A 210 -3.93 2.03 -3.62
N GLY A 211 -3.72 1.42 -4.71
CA GLY A 211 -4.62 0.55 -5.42
C GLY A 211 -4.27 0.55 -6.89
N GLY A 212 -5.22 0.19 -7.72
CA GLY A 212 -5.03 0.23 -9.17
C GLY A 212 -5.85 -0.81 -9.91
N ILE A 213 -5.81 -0.73 -11.23
CA ILE A 213 -6.44 -1.73 -12.10
C ILE A 213 -5.42 -2.83 -12.37
N ILE A 214 -5.68 -4.03 -11.86
CA ILE A 214 -4.81 -5.19 -12.02
C ILE A 214 -5.42 -6.16 -13.02
N THR A 215 -4.66 -6.49 -14.05
CA THR A 215 -5.05 -7.49 -15.05
C THR A 215 -4.65 -8.88 -14.55
N ASP A 216 -5.59 -9.82 -14.61
CA ASP A 216 -5.38 -11.23 -14.23
C ASP A 216 -4.74 -11.38 -12.83
N PRO A 217 -5.35 -10.86 -11.74
CA PRO A 217 -4.72 -10.68 -10.43
C PRO A 217 -4.26 -11.97 -9.76
N ILE A 218 -4.90 -13.08 -10.08
CA ILE A 218 -4.57 -14.41 -9.55
C ILE A 218 -4.68 -15.42 -10.67
N GLY A 219 -3.75 -16.36 -10.75
CA GLY A 219 -3.74 -17.40 -11.78
C GLY A 219 -5.09 -18.11 -11.93
N GLY A 220 -5.66 -18.07 -13.14
CA GLY A 220 -6.98 -18.62 -13.47
C GLY A 220 -8.15 -17.64 -13.34
N ILE A 221 -7.95 -16.44 -12.76
CA ILE A 221 -8.92 -15.33 -12.79
C ILE A 221 -8.51 -14.40 -13.93
N ARG A 222 -9.40 -14.20 -14.90
CA ARG A 222 -9.14 -13.41 -16.10
C ARG A 222 -9.91 -12.10 -16.09
N GLY A 223 -9.27 -11.02 -16.55
CA GLY A 223 -9.85 -9.70 -16.73
C GLY A 223 -9.20 -8.62 -15.88
N ASN A 224 -9.78 -7.44 -15.93
CA ASN A 224 -9.30 -6.28 -15.19
C ASN A 224 -10.14 -6.07 -13.93
N PHE A 225 -9.45 -5.80 -12.82
CA PHE A 225 -10.06 -5.63 -11.51
C PHE A 225 -9.52 -4.35 -10.87
N ALA A 226 -10.40 -3.43 -10.51
CA ALA A 226 -10.06 -2.28 -9.69
C ALA A 226 -9.86 -2.75 -8.24
N MET A 227 -8.61 -2.68 -7.79
CA MET A 227 -8.24 -2.99 -6.41
C MET A 227 -8.20 -1.69 -5.62
N VAL A 228 -9.07 -1.58 -4.61
CA VAL A 228 -9.19 -0.39 -3.77
C VAL A 228 -8.56 -0.67 -2.41
N GLY A 229 -7.56 0.13 -2.03
CA GLY A 229 -6.99 0.12 -0.69
C GLY A 229 -8.00 0.66 0.32
N VAL A 230 -8.22 -0.05 1.41
CA VAL A 230 -9.19 0.35 2.44
C VAL A 230 -8.54 0.67 3.79
N PHE A 231 -7.24 0.55 3.88
CA PHE A 231 -6.40 1.07 4.97
C PHE A 231 -4.93 1.08 4.52
N GLU A 232 -4.14 1.96 5.14
CA GLU A 232 -2.70 1.97 5.00
C GLU A 232 -2.07 1.23 6.18
N LYS A 233 -1.06 0.40 5.90
CA LYS A 233 -0.30 -0.31 6.93
C LYS A 233 0.52 0.67 7.76
N GLY A 234 0.59 0.41 9.07
CA GLY A 234 1.55 1.11 9.91
C GLY A 234 2.99 0.77 9.53
N LYS A 235 3.92 1.63 9.90
CA LYS A 235 5.36 1.51 9.63
C LYS A 235 6.15 1.67 10.91
N ALA A 236 7.23 0.91 11.08
CA ALA A 236 8.29 1.26 12.04
C ALA A 236 9.66 0.92 11.47
N ASP A 237 10.63 1.76 11.82
CA ASP A 237 12.05 1.50 11.67
C ASP A 237 12.62 1.18 13.06
N VAL A 238 13.19 0.01 13.20
CA VAL A 238 13.70 -0.50 14.48
C VAL A 238 15.15 -0.93 14.36
N LYS A 239 15.94 -0.70 15.42
CA LYS A 239 17.34 -1.09 15.50
C LYS A 239 17.53 -2.08 16.65
N PHE A 240 18.13 -3.22 16.37
CA PHE A 240 18.51 -4.23 17.35
C PHE A 240 20.00 -4.19 17.55
N THR A 241 20.45 -4.07 18.81
CA THR A 241 21.85 -3.88 19.15
C THR A 241 22.32 -4.96 20.11
N ALA A 242 23.44 -5.58 19.78
CA ALA A 242 24.18 -6.52 20.63
C ALA A 242 25.45 -5.85 21.17
N ARG A 243 25.71 -5.97 22.46
CA ARG A 243 26.90 -5.42 23.11
C ARG A 243 27.77 -6.52 23.76
N SER A 244 29.08 -6.30 23.80
CA SER A 244 30.07 -7.14 24.45
C SER A 244 31.24 -6.31 24.96
N THR A 245 32.21 -6.95 25.61
CA THR A 245 33.48 -6.30 26.00
C THR A 245 34.42 -6.10 24.80
N GLY A 246 34.08 -6.66 23.63
CA GLY A 246 34.97 -6.71 22.46
C GLY A 246 36.14 -7.68 22.67
N GLY A 247 37.15 -7.60 21.81
CA GLY A 247 38.37 -8.40 21.95
C GLY A 247 39.10 -8.62 20.62
N HIS A 248 40.20 -9.38 20.70
CA HIS A 248 40.97 -9.78 19.52
C HIS A 248 40.42 -11.06 18.91
N ALA A 249 40.31 -11.12 17.56
CA ALA A 249 39.70 -12.25 16.86
C ALA A 249 40.45 -13.56 17.01
N SER A 250 41.74 -13.56 17.42
CA SER A 250 42.51 -14.78 17.66
C SER A 250 42.10 -15.55 18.92
N ALA A 251 41.36 -14.90 19.84
CA ALA A 251 40.87 -15.53 21.08
C ALA A 251 39.37 -15.22 21.27
N PRO A 252 38.50 -15.74 20.38
CA PRO A 252 37.10 -15.40 20.38
C PRO A 252 36.35 -16.02 21.57
N GLY A 253 35.60 -15.20 22.30
CA GLY A 253 34.59 -15.69 23.23
C GLY A 253 33.39 -16.31 22.53
N LYS A 254 32.47 -16.93 23.29
CA LYS A 254 31.18 -17.39 22.79
C LYS A 254 30.16 -16.25 22.82
N ASN A 255 29.15 -16.34 21.94
CA ASN A 255 28.02 -15.39 21.90
C ASN A 255 28.45 -13.93 21.70
N THR A 256 29.42 -13.68 20.83
CA THR A 256 29.81 -12.33 20.45
C THR A 256 28.67 -11.60 19.72
N PRO A 257 28.69 -10.27 19.56
CA PRO A 257 27.56 -9.51 19.01
C PRO A 257 27.04 -10.00 17.67
N ILE A 258 27.91 -10.21 16.69
CA ILE A 258 27.48 -10.64 15.32
C ILE A 258 26.79 -12.01 15.33
N PRO A 259 27.32 -13.09 15.96
CA PRO A 259 26.59 -14.37 16.07
C PRO A 259 25.23 -14.28 16.77
N ARG A 260 25.06 -13.41 17.78
CA ARG A 260 23.75 -13.21 18.42
C ARG A 260 22.75 -12.57 17.47
N LEU A 261 23.17 -11.53 16.74
CA LEU A 261 22.34 -10.89 15.70
C LEU A 261 21.99 -11.87 14.60
N ALA A 262 22.96 -12.65 14.11
CA ALA A 262 22.69 -13.64 13.06
C ALA A 262 21.69 -14.72 13.50
N ALA A 263 21.80 -15.18 14.75
CA ALA A 263 20.85 -16.15 15.32
C ALA A 263 19.43 -15.55 15.45
N PHE A 264 19.33 -14.31 15.90
CA PHE A 264 18.07 -13.56 16.01
C PHE A 264 17.41 -13.37 14.63
N VAL A 265 18.16 -12.87 13.63
CA VAL A 265 17.66 -12.66 12.28
C VAL A 265 17.17 -13.99 11.68
N ASN A 266 17.97 -15.05 11.79
CA ASN A 266 17.60 -16.37 11.29
C ASN A 266 16.35 -16.94 11.97
N GLU A 267 16.14 -16.67 13.26
CA GLU A 267 14.91 -17.08 13.96
C GLU A 267 13.69 -16.37 13.41
N VAL A 268 13.77 -15.03 13.24
CA VAL A 268 12.67 -14.22 12.70
C VAL A 268 12.32 -14.60 11.28
N GLU A 269 13.34 -14.84 10.43
CA GLU A 269 13.16 -15.23 9.03
C GLU A 269 12.54 -16.64 8.89
N LYS A 270 12.97 -17.59 9.71
CA LYS A 270 12.42 -18.96 9.65
C LYS A 270 11.06 -19.09 10.32
N HIS A 271 10.86 -18.37 11.41
CA HIS A 271 9.68 -18.50 12.26
C HIS A 271 9.09 -17.11 12.51
N THR A 272 8.35 -16.58 11.52
CA THR A 272 7.70 -15.28 11.72
C THR A 272 6.94 -15.26 13.04
N PRO A 273 7.20 -14.28 13.93
CA PRO A 273 6.53 -14.20 15.21
C PRO A 273 5.11 -13.62 15.12
N PHE A 274 4.67 -13.26 13.93
CA PHE A 274 3.41 -12.57 13.70
C PHE A 274 2.29 -13.51 13.28
N GLN A 275 1.06 -13.18 13.72
CA GLN A 275 -0.13 -13.99 13.44
C GLN A 275 -0.64 -13.76 12.01
N ARG A 276 -0.91 -14.85 11.30
CA ARG A 276 -1.61 -14.82 10.01
C ARG A 276 -3.11 -14.89 10.21
N ARG A 277 -3.82 -13.87 9.75
CA ARG A 277 -5.28 -13.80 9.86
C ARG A 277 -5.90 -13.21 8.60
N PHE A 278 -6.99 -13.81 8.14
CA PHE A 278 -7.87 -13.16 7.17
C PHE A 278 -8.68 -12.08 7.88
N SER A 279 -8.43 -10.83 7.55
CA SER A 279 -9.26 -9.72 8.00
C SER A 279 -10.62 -9.74 7.28
N PRO A 280 -11.63 -9.00 7.76
CA PRO A 280 -12.90 -8.83 7.05
C PRO A 280 -12.71 -8.33 5.61
N GLU A 281 -11.82 -7.35 5.41
CA GLU A 281 -11.52 -6.70 4.12
C GLU A 281 -10.87 -7.69 3.15
N VAL A 282 -9.82 -8.40 3.57
CA VAL A 282 -9.15 -9.43 2.77
C VAL A 282 -10.12 -10.58 2.46
N SER A 283 -10.95 -10.97 3.42
CA SER A 283 -12.00 -11.99 3.20
C SER A 283 -13.04 -11.52 2.18
N ALA A 284 -13.44 -10.24 2.23
CA ALA A 284 -14.37 -9.66 1.27
C ALA A 284 -13.77 -9.62 -0.15
N MET A 285 -12.50 -9.24 -0.28
CA MET A 285 -11.77 -9.26 -1.57
C MET A 285 -11.82 -10.65 -2.20
N PHE A 286 -11.47 -11.70 -1.48
CA PHE A 286 -11.51 -13.07 -2.01
C PHE A 286 -12.93 -13.50 -2.39
N ARG A 287 -13.94 -13.16 -1.57
CA ARG A 287 -15.34 -13.45 -1.90
C ARG A 287 -15.82 -12.72 -3.17
N LYS A 288 -15.37 -11.47 -3.38
CA LYS A 288 -15.69 -10.69 -4.59
C LYS A 288 -15.00 -11.24 -5.85
N LEU A 289 -13.83 -11.85 -5.71
CA LEU A 289 -13.12 -12.52 -6.80
C LEU A 289 -13.69 -13.92 -7.11
N ALA A 290 -14.34 -14.58 -6.16
CA ALA A 290 -14.87 -15.95 -6.33
C ALA A 290 -15.78 -16.13 -7.57
N PRO A 291 -16.70 -15.21 -7.92
CA PRO A 291 -17.54 -15.34 -9.14
C PRO A 291 -16.76 -15.42 -10.46
N TYR A 292 -15.54 -14.86 -10.49
CA TYR A 292 -14.68 -14.80 -11.68
C TYR A 292 -13.65 -15.94 -11.73
N ALA A 293 -13.60 -16.74 -10.67
CA ALA A 293 -12.63 -17.81 -10.53
C ALA A 293 -13.11 -19.12 -11.17
N PRO A 294 -12.20 -19.98 -11.68
CA PRO A 294 -12.52 -21.36 -12.02
C PRO A 294 -12.96 -22.14 -10.79
N PHE A 295 -13.70 -23.23 -10.97
CA PHE A 295 -14.36 -23.97 -9.89
C PHE A 295 -13.46 -24.28 -8.68
N PRO A 296 -12.20 -24.76 -8.82
CA PRO A 296 -11.35 -25.05 -7.66
C PRO A 296 -11.05 -23.79 -6.82
N LEU A 297 -10.71 -22.66 -7.45
CA LEU A 297 -10.47 -21.40 -6.75
C LEU A 297 -11.77 -20.80 -6.20
N LYS A 298 -12.88 -20.91 -6.93
CA LYS A 298 -14.19 -20.48 -6.45
C LYS A 298 -14.60 -21.24 -5.20
N LEU A 299 -14.35 -22.56 -5.14
CA LEU A 299 -14.58 -23.39 -3.96
C LEU A 299 -13.80 -22.86 -2.74
N VAL A 300 -12.54 -22.55 -2.94
CA VAL A 300 -11.66 -22.06 -1.87
C VAL A 300 -12.05 -20.64 -1.45
N PHE A 301 -12.19 -19.72 -2.38
CA PHE A 301 -12.45 -18.30 -2.10
C PHE A 301 -13.88 -18.05 -1.58
N GLY A 302 -14.84 -18.82 -2.06
CA GLY A 302 -16.20 -18.77 -1.57
C GLY A 302 -16.36 -19.36 -0.15
N ASN A 303 -15.45 -20.23 0.27
CA ASN A 303 -15.54 -20.95 1.54
C ASN A 303 -14.30 -20.77 2.42
N LEU A 304 -13.83 -19.54 2.60
CA LEU A 304 -12.69 -19.23 3.48
C LEU A 304 -12.89 -19.72 4.92
N TRP A 305 -14.13 -19.83 5.38
CA TRP A 305 -14.46 -20.38 6.69
C TRP A 305 -13.94 -21.82 6.88
N LEU A 306 -13.90 -22.61 5.80
CA LEU A 306 -13.40 -24.00 5.80
C LEU A 306 -11.90 -24.04 5.43
N PHE A 307 -11.47 -23.27 4.41
CA PHE A 307 -10.15 -23.41 3.82
C PHE A 307 -9.09 -22.48 4.43
N SER A 308 -9.48 -21.48 5.24
CA SER A 308 -8.52 -20.53 5.82
C SER A 308 -7.38 -21.18 6.65
N PRO A 309 -7.59 -22.26 7.42
CA PRO A 309 -6.50 -22.90 8.16
C PRO A 309 -5.36 -23.42 7.25
N VAL A 310 -5.72 -23.89 6.04
CA VAL A 310 -4.77 -24.38 5.05
C VAL A 310 -4.18 -23.24 4.22
N LEU A 311 -5.00 -22.25 3.87
CA LEU A 311 -4.57 -21.13 3.05
C LEU A 311 -3.60 -20.19 3.76
N LYS A 312 -3.77 -19.93 5.06
CA LYS A 312 -2.90 -19.03 5.83
C LYS A 312 -1.40 -19.33 5.69
N PRO A 313 -0.94 -20.57 5.92
CA PRO A 313 0.46 -20.88 5.71
C PRO A 313 0.87 -20.91 4.24
N LEU A 314 -0.04 -21.31 3.34
CA LEU A 314 0.25 -21.52 1.92
C LEU A 314 0.41 -20.20 1.16
N LEU A 315 -0.41 -19.19 1.44
CA LEU A 315 -0.39 -17.92 0.69
C LEU A 315 0.96 -17.21 0.76
N GLY A 316 1.62 -17.22 1.93
CA GLY A 316 2.95 -16.61 2.07
C GLY A 316 4.05 -17.37 1.31
N SER A 317 3.85 -18.64 1.01
CA SER A 317 4.78 -19.45 0.21
C SER A 317 4.57 -19.29 -1.29
N ILE A 318 3.33 -18.91 -1.71
CA ILE A 318 2.97 -18.69 -3.12
C ILE A 318 3.36 -17.27 -3.56
N SER A 319 3.10 -16.28 -2.71
CA SER A 319 3.35 -14.88 -3.02
C SER A 319 3.66 -14.09 -1.74
N ALA A 320 4.77 -13.34 -1.76
CA ALA A 320 5.15 -12.45 -0.66
C ALA A 320 4.05 -11.40 -0.39
N GLN A 321 3.44 -10.84 -1.44
CA GLN A 321 2.35 -9.88 -1.33
C GLN A 321 1.11 -10.49 -0.66
N ALA A 322 0.73 -11.72 -1.07
CA ALA A 322 -0.39 -12.42 -0.46
C ALA A 322 -0.13 -12.74 1.03
N GLY A 323 1.10 -13.13 1.37
CA GLY A 323 1.52 -13.31 2.76
C GLY A 323 1.45 -12.01 3.56
N ALA A 324 1.91 -10.92 2.98
CA ALA A 324 1.92 -9.60 3.60
C ALA A 324 0.50 -9.05 3.88
N MET A 325 -0.52 -9.47 3.13
CA MET A 325 -1.92 -9.12 3.43
C MET A 325 -2.48 -9.78 4.69
N LEU A 326 -1.83 -10.84 5.18
CA LEU A 326 -2.34 -11.64 6.29
C LEU A 326 -1.65 -11.40 7.62
N GLN A 327 -0.51 -10.72 7.65
CA GLN A 327 0.31 -10.54 8.86
C GLN A 327 1.09 -9.24 8.84
N THR A 328 1.51 -8.78 10.02
CA THR A 328 2.61 -7.83 10.16
C THR A 328 3.86 -8.41 9.54
N THR A 329 4.63 -7.60 8.83
CA THR A 329 5.89 -8.01 8.18
C THR A 329 7.08 -7.28 8.79
N ILE A 330 8.26 -7.88 8.68
CA ILE A 330 9.55 -7.29 9.05
C ILE A 330 10.57 -7.66 7.97
N ALA A 331 11.39 -6.68 7.59
CA ALA A 331 12.51 -6.88 6.68
C ALA A 331 13.77 -6.26 7.28
N PHE A 332 14.83 -7.04 7.39
CA PHE A 332 16.13 -6.55 7.85
C PHE A 332 16.88 -5.92 6.68
N THR A 333 17.25 -4.65 6.81
CA THR A 333 17.72 -3.84 5.68
C THR A 333 19.14 -3.28 5.86
N MET A 334 19.60 -3.14 7.10
CA MET A 334 20.92 -2.58 7.40
C MET A 334 21.61 -3.37 8.51
N GLN A 335 22.93 -3.44 8.47
CA GLN A 335 23.72 -4.03 9.56
C GLN A 335 25.05 -3.30 9.75
N SER A 336 25.57 -3.33 10.97
CA SER A 336 26.90 -2.82 11.28
C SER A 336 27.62 -3.73 12.29
N GLY A 337 28.95 -3.66 12.30
CA GLY A 337 29.81 -4.44 13.20
C GLY A 337 31.17 -3.78 13.35
N SER A 338 32.25 -4.58 13.33
CA SER A 338 33.62 -4.05 13.38
C SER A 338 34.09 -3.61 12.01
N ASP A 339 34.88 -2.54 11.96
CA ASP A 339 35.55 -2.03 10.73
C ASP A 339 36.83 -2.83 10.40
N ALA A 340 37.27 -3.75 11.26
CA ALA A 340 38.45 -4.57 11.06
C ALA A 340 38.21 -6.06 11.35
N CYS A 341 38.70 -6.94 10.46
CA CYS A 341 38.50 -8.38 10.54
C CYS A 341 39.12 -9.03 11.78
N ASN A 342 40.14 -8.45 12.39
CA ASN A 342 40.83 -8.96 13.58
C ASN A 342 40.26 -8.43 14.90
N VAL A 343 39.16 -7.66 14.87
CA VAL A 343 38.53 -7.05 16.06
C VAL A 343 37.13 -7.63 16.26
N ILE A 344 36.86 -8.14 17.45
CA ILE A 344 35.50 -8.49 17.90
C ILE A 344 34.83 -7.18 18.33
N PRO A 345 33.70 -6.78 17.73
CA PRO A 345 33.07 -5.50 18.03
C PRO A 345 32.52 -5.46 19.47
N GLN A 346 32.65 -4.31 20.11
CA GLN A 346 31.96 -4.04 21.38
C GLN A 346 30.45 -3.85 21.17
N GLU A 347 30.08 -3.35 19.99
CA GLU A 347 28.70 -3.17 19.57
C GLU A 347 28.54 -3.62 18.12
N ALA A 348 27.46 -4.34 17.83
CA ALA A 348 27.00 -4.61 16.48
C ALA A 348 25.47 -4.41 16.43
N SER A 349 24.94 -4.04 15.28
CA SER A 349 23.51 -3.78 15.16
C SER A 349 22.95 -4.28 13.82
N VAL A 350 21.64 -4.51 13.80
CA VAL A 350 20.84 -4.73 12.60
C VAL A 350 19.59 -3.86 12.69
N SER A 351 19.25 -3.20 11.57
CA SER A 351 18.01 -2.41 11.47
C SER A 351 17.00 -3.12 10.58
N ALA A 352 15.74 -2.94 10.90
CA ALA A 352 14.65 -3.54 10.17
C ALA A 352 13.50 -2.55 9.97
N ASN A 353 12.80 -2.67 8.84
CA ASN A 353 11.54 -2.01 8.58
C ASN A 353 10.39 -2.98 8.87
N MET A 354 9.41 -2.52 9.63
CA MET A 354 8.20 -3.26 9.97
C MET A 354 6.98 -2.62 9.31
N ARG A 355 5.99 -3.45 8.92
CA ARG A 355 4.70 -2.98 8.41
C ARG A 355 3.58 -3.63 9.20
N PHE A 356 2.82 -2.82 9.94
CA PHE A 356 1.76 -3.26 10.83
C PHE A 356 0.42 -3.42 10.12
N ILE A 357 -0.41 -4.32 10.62
CA ILE A 357 -1.74 -4.63 10.09
C ILE A 357 -2.76 -4.61 11.23
N PRO A 358 -4.04 -4.27 10.98
CA PRO A 358 -5.00 -3.95 12.03
C PRO A 358 -5.19 -4.97 13.15
N HIS A 359 -5.08 -6.27 12.88
CA HIS A 359 -5.25 -7.28 13.92
C HIS A 359 -4.01 -7.51 14.78
N GLN A 360 -2.87 -6.90 14.44
CA GLN A 360 -1.62 -6.95 15.18
C GLN A 360 -0.81 -5.67 14.91
N GLY A 361 -1.28 -4.56 15.48
CA GLY A 361 -0.76 -3.22 15.27
C GLY A 361 0.60 -2.95 15.92
N GLN A 362 1.00 -1.68 15.92
CA GLN A 362 2.30 -1.20 16.37
C GLN A 362 2.66 -1.72 17.77
N LYS A 363 1.83 -1.45 18.76
CA LYS A 363 2.12 -1.76 20.18
C LYS A 363 2.38 -3.25 20.40
N GLU A 364 1.53 -4.11 19.85
CA GLU A 364 1.65 -5.57 20.03
C GLU A 364 2.86 -6.10 19.26
N SER A 365 3.04 -5.68 18.02
CA SER A 365 4.15 -6.13 17.17
C SER A 365 5.51 -5.73 17.71
N LEU A 366 5.67 -4.49 18.17
CA LEU A 366 6.92 -4.03 18.81
C LEU A 366 7.20 -4.80 20.10
N SER A 367 6.18 -5.04 20.95
CA SER A 367 6.35 -5.84 22.17
C SER A 367 6.79 -7.29 21.90
N ILE A 368 6.27 -7.91 20.82
CA ILE A 368 6.70 -9.23 20.39
C ILE A 368 8.19 -9.23 20.01
N MET A 369 8.60 -8.24 19.19
CA MET A 369 9.98 -8.14 18.73
C MET A 369 10.96 -7.82 19.88
N GLU A 370 10.59 -6.95 20.81
CA GLU A 370 11.38 -6.63 22.01
C GLU A 370 11.62 -7.88 22.87
N LYS A 371 10.56 -8.63 23.16
CA LYS A 371 10.64 -9.89 23.92
C LYS A 371 11.50 -10.93 23.20
N LEU A 372 11.39 -11.03 21.88
CA LEU A 372 12.21 -11.96 21.09
C LEU A 372 13.68 -11.52 21.10
N ALA A 373 13.97 -10.24 20.86
CA ALA A 373 15.31 -9.67 20.89
C ALA A 373 16.01 -9.92 22.24
N SER A 374 15.28 -9.72 23.33
CA SER A 374 15.77 -9.94 24.71
C SER A 374 16.26 -11.37 24.94
N LYS A 375 15.64 -12.39 24.32
CA LYS A 375 16.09 -13.79 24.42
C LYS A 375 17.49 -14.01 23.83
N TYR A 376 17.90 -13.16 22.89
CA TYR A 376 19.22 -13.17 22.27
C TYR A 376 20.19 -12.16 22.92
N GLY A 377 19.78 -11.53 24.03
CA GLY A 377 20.57 -10.50 24.71
C GLY A 377 20.76 -9.24 23.87
N LEU A 378 19.77 -8.90 23.04
CA LEU A 378 19.73 -7.69 22.23
C LEU A 378 18.87 -6.62 22.91
N THR A 379 19.20 -5.36 22.69
CA THR A 379 18.32 -4.22 22.98
C THR A 379 17.63 -3.80 21.69
N MET A 380 16.37 -3.39 21.76
CA MET A 380 15.61 -2.83 20.66
C MET A 380 15.40 -1.33 20.87
N GLU A 381 15.63 -0.55 19.84
CA GLU A 381 15.34 0.88 19.76
C GLU A 381 14.36 1.11 18.62
N VAL A 382 13.31 1.87 18.87
CA VAL A 382 12.36 2.31 17.84
C VAL A 382 12.82 3.67 17.34
N LEU A 383 13.26 3.73 16.09
CA LEU A 383 13.76 4.96 15.46
C LEU A 383 12.59 5.84 14.98
N HIS A 384 11.60 5.20 14.41
CA HIS A 384 10.36 5.82 13.94
C HIS A 384 9.23 4.80 13.98
N ALA A 385 8.01 5.23 14.31
CA ALA A 385 6.85 4.36 14.22
C ALA A 385 5.54 5.14 14.07
N ASN A 386 4.70 4.68 13.15
CA ASN A 386 3.31 5.09 12.97
C ASN A 386 2.43 3.84 12.92
N ASP A 387 1.27 3.87 13.56
CA ASP A 387 0.32 2.76 13.47
C ASP A 387 -0.43 2.78 12.14
N TYR A 388 -1.16 1.72 11.84
CA TYR A 388 -2.00 1.60 10.65
C TYR A 388 -3.13 2.64 10.66
N SER A 389 -3.61 3.04 9.48
CA SER A 389 -4.82 3.87 9.36
C SER A 389 -6.08 3.06 9.72
N THR A 390 -7.09 3.73 10.27
CA THR A 390 -8.36 3.06 10.56
C THR A 390 -8.96 2.47 9.29
N PRO A 391 -9.24 1.15 9.25
CA PRO A 391 -9.86 0.54 8.07
C PRO A 391 -11.20 1.20 7.71
N VAL A 392 -11.41 1.44 6.43
CA VAL A 392 -12.67 1.97 5.89
C VAL A 392 -13.76 0.91 6.08
N ASP A 393 -14.95 1.36 6.49
CA ASP A 393 -16.12 0.47 6.52
C ASP A 393 -16.54 0.08 5.10
N ILE A 394 -16.17 -1.14 4.70
CA ILE A 394 -16.50 -1.71 3.38
C ILE A 394 -18.02 -1.93 3.16
N ASN A 395 -18.84 -1.76 4.18
CA ASN A 395 -20.29 -1.77 4.09
C ASN A 395 -20.89 -0.35 4.17
N GLY A 396 -20.05 0.66 4.36
CA GLY A 396 -20.42 2.06 4.44
C GLY A 396 -20.87 2.63 3.09
N SER A 397 -21.61 3.73 3.12
CA SER A 397 -22.12 4.40 1.91
C SER A 397 -21.01 4.91 1.00
N ALA A 398 -19.92 5.47 1.56
CA ALA A 398 -18.78 5.96 0.80
C ALA A 398 -18.12 4.84 -0.01
N PHE A 399 -17.83 3.68 0.61
CA PHE A 399 -17.23 2.54 -0.09
C PHE A 399 -18.16 1.98 -1.17
N ARG A 400 -19.47 1.85 -0.87
CA ARG A 400 -20.45 1.39 -1.87
C ARG A 400 -20.55 2.32 -3.07
N GLN A 401 -20.41 3.63 -2.88
CA GLN A 401 -20.39 4.59 -3.98
C GLN A 401 -19.19 4.36 -4.89
N VAL A 402 -17.99 4.21 -4.33
CA VAL A 402 -16.77 3.87 -5.10
C VAL A 402 -16.90 2.53 -5.81
N GLU A 403 -17.49 1.52 -5.15
CA GLU A 403 -17.70 0.19 -5.75
C GLU A 403 -18.71 0.20 -6.91
N SER A 404 -19.62 1.17 -6.95
CA SER A 404 -20.64 1.27 -8.00
C SER A 404 -20.15 1.90 -9.31
N VAL A 405 -19.01 2.56 -9.28
CA VAL A 405 -18.34 3.20 -10.43
C VAL A 405 -17.48 2.17 -11.17
#